data_62a26aea1f1f93fe2bc3e924f23299f2
#
_entry.id   62a26aea1f1f93fe2bc3e924f23299f2
#
_cell.length_a   1.000
_cell.length_b   1.000
_cell.length_c   1.000
_cell.angle_alpha   90.00
_cell.angle_beta   90.00
_cell.angle_gamma   90.00
#
_symmetry.space_group_name_H-M   'P 1'
#
loop_
_entity.id
_entity.type
_entity.pdbx_description
1 polymer ?
#
loop_
_entity_poly.entity_id
_entity_poly.type
_entity_poly.pdbx_seq_one_letter_code
_entity_poly.pdbx_strand_id
1 'polypeptide(L)'
;SVNCEPQRFELASFWRLVRDGEYAKFLREVGVKIVQLTFFGGEETTDRYIGRKGAYSELLKATEILLQNGIAPRWQAFINAENKHEVAELPKLAEKLKLAERCRQIGQSFKFFVHAGSCDGENRKLYPIRIIKSDIPQCLVPYYWQYEELRTEAECVESLLKCSENPDYSNGDFIVLNITNNFDIWYNYTHMSPEWRIGNLKIDGIEEIMRRINEEDTFAQREARKITFAELAERYGDAASERAFSIGDYESYLFNKHLEQKYSD
;
A
#
# COMPACT_ATOMS: atom_id res chain seq x y z
N SER A 1 -11.67 -17.41 -15.30
CA SER A 1 -11.16 -16.26 -15.93
C SER A 1 -12.01 -15.07 -15.78
N VAL A 2 -12.12 -14.66 -14.63
CA VAL A 2 -13.11 -13.65 -14.45
C VAL A 2 -12.37 -12.36 -14.21
N ASN A 3 -12.61 -11.43 -15.12
CA ASN A 3 -12.46 -10.03 -14.87
C ASN A 3 -11.08 -9.53 -14.47
N CYS A 4 -10.10 -9.83 -15.30
CA CYS A 4 -9.07 -8.82 -15.48
C CYS A 4 -9.76 -7.63 -16.11
N GLU A 5 -10.43 -6.83 -15.31
CA GLU A 5 -10.97 -5.58 -15.81
C GLU A 5 -9.85 -4.78 -16.46
N PRO A 6 -10.13 -4.09 -17.57
CA PRO A 6 -9.12 -3.29 -18.28
C PRO A 6 -8.46 -2.20 -17.43
N GLN A 7 -8.99 -1.95 -16.24
CA GLN A 7 -8.50 -0.94 -15.31
C GLN A 7 -7.52 -1.49 -14.26
N ARG A 8 -7.33 -2.79 -14.18
CA ARG A 8 -6.32 -3.35 -13.28
C ARG A 8 -4.92 -2.99 -13.74
N PHE A 9 -4.09 -2.69 -12.77
CA PHE A 9 -2.65 -2.61 -12.95
C PHE A 9 -2.02 -3.88 -12.37
N GLU A 10 -0.83 -4.24 -12.88
CA GLU A 10 -0.09 -5.37 -12.37
C GLU A 10 1.13 -4.90 -11.58
N LEU A 11 1.45 -5.62 -10.52
CA LEU A 11 2.70 -5.48 -9.80
C LEU A 11 3.72 -6.40 -10.45
N ALA A 12 4.50 -5.86 -11.38
CA ALA A 12 5.56 -6.59 -12.04
C ALA A 12 6.92 -6.17 -11.49
N SER A 13 7.86 -7.10 -11.44
CA SER A 13 9.22 -6.81 -10.99
C SER A 13 9.92 -5.86 -11.96
N PHE A 14 10.12 -4.58 -11.60
CA PHE A 14 10.88 -3.64 -12.40
C PHE A 14 12.33 -4.10 -12.60
N TRP A 15 12.89 -4.80 -11.62
CA TRP A 15 14.19 -5.41 -11.71
C TRP A 15 14.27 -6.46 -12.84
N ARG A 16 13.24 -7.29 -12.97
CA ARG A 16 13.14 -8.27 -14.04
C ARG A 16 12.88 -7.60 -15.39
N LEU A 17 12.03 -6.59 -15.44
CA LEU A 17 11.79 -5.81 -16.67
C LEU A 17 13.09 -5.30 -17.30
N VAL A 18 14.04 -4.87 -16.47
CA VAL A 18 15.31 -4.29 -16.94
C VAL A 18 16.31 -5.37 -17.41
N ARG A 19 16.26 -6.58 -16.86
CA ARG A 19 17.26 -7.64 -17.11
C ARG A 19 16.79 -8.74 -18.04
N ASP A 20 15.50 -8.96 -18.10
CA ASP A 20 14.91 -10.01 -18.94
C ASP A 20 14.17 -9.34 -20.12
N GLY A 21 14.82 -9.34 -21.28
CA GLY A 21 14.28 -8.70 -22.48
C GLY A 21 12.98 -9.29 -22.99
N GLU A 22 12.64 -10.51 -22.60
CA GLU A 22 11.39 -11.17 -23.01
C GLU A 22 10.24 -10.93 -22.01
N TYR A 23 10.55 -10.46 -20.79
CA TYR A 23 9.52 -10.34 -19.75
C TYR A 23 8.44 -9.31 -20.08
N ALA A 24 8.79 -8.17 -20.64
CA ALA A 24 7.82 -7.15 -21.06
C ALA A 24 6.92 -7.66 -22.20
N LYS A 25 7.47 -8.42 -23.12
CA LYS A 25 6.71 -9.05 -24.21
C LYS A 25 5.72 -10.07 -23.65
N PHE A 26 6.19 -10.95 -22.76
CA PHE A 26 5.35 -11.90 -22.05
C PHE A 26 4.18 -11.20 -21.33
N LEU A 27 4.45 -10.13 -20.57
CA LEU A 27 3.39 -9.37 -19.89
C LEU A 27 2.35 -8.85 -20.88
N ARG A 28 2.79 -8.36 -22.03
CA ARG A 28 1.87 -7.91 -23.07
C ARG A 28 1.05 -9.06 -23.69
N GLU A 29 1.68 -10.18 -23.97
CA GLU A 29 1.01 -11.38 -24.54
C GLU A 29 -0.07 -11.92 -23.63
N VAL A 30 0.14 -11.89 -22.30
CA VAL A 30 -0.89 -12.30 -21.32
C VAL A 30 -1.91 -11.19 -21.02
N GLY A 31 -1.86 -10.05 -21.75
CA GLY A 31 -2.89 -9.02 -21.72
C GLY A 31 -2.66 -7.92 -20.69
N VAL A 32 -1.49 -7.83 -20.06
CA VAL A 32 -1.16 -6.73 -19.14
C VAL A 32 -1.10 -5.40 -19.89
N LYS A 33 -1.85 -4.41 -19.45
CA LYS A 33 -1.93 -3.09 -20.05
C LYS A 33 -1.26 -1.99 -19.23
N ILE A 34 -1.20 -2.16 -17.92
CA ILE A 34 -0.69 -1.17 -16.97
C ILE A 34 0.17 -1.90 -15.94
N VAL A 35 1.38 -1.38 -15.70
CA VAL A 35 2.27 -1.86 -14.63
C VAL A 35 2.56 -0.72 -13.67
N GLN A 36 2.41 -0.98 -12.38
CA GLN A 36 2.73 -0.01 -11.33
C GLN A 36 4.22 -0.02 -11.01
N LEU A 37 4.79 1.17 -10.94
CA LEU A 37 6.17 1.43 -10.51
C LEU A 37 6.13 2.40 -9.33
N THR A 38 6.83 2.05 -8.24
CA THR A 38 6.80 2.82 -6.99
C THR A 38 8.09 3.61 -6.80
N PHE A 39 7.93 4.91 -6.60
CA PHE A 39 9.00 5.86 -6.30
C PHE A 39 8.89 6.36 -4.86
N PHE A 40 10.02 6.76 -4.28
CA PHE A 40 10.08 7.35 -2.94
C PHE A 40 10.71 8.76 -2.95
N GLY A 41 10.94 9.33 -4.12
CA GLY A 41 11.58 10.62 -4.33
C GLY A 41 12.60 10.58 -5.45
N GLY A 42 13.71 11.30 -5.29
CA GLY A 42 14.87 11.28 -6.19
C GLY A 42 15.68 9.99 -6.09
N GLU A 43 16.84 9.98 -6.73
CA GLU A 43 17.69 8.80 -6.87
C GLU A 43 18.14 8.25 -5.51
N GLU A 44 18.75 9.09 -4.67
CA GLU A 44 19.28 8.66 -3.38
C GLU A 44 18.19 8.14 -2.44
N THR A 45 17.08 8.85 -2.36
CA THR A 45 15.96 8.49 -1.50
C THR A 45 15.27 7.22 -1.99
N THR A 46 15.01 7.10 -3.29
CA THR A 46 14.38 5.89 -3.84
C THR A 46 15.28 4.67 -3.67
N ASP A 47 16.58 4.79 -3.93
CA ASP A 47 17.55 3.71 -3.74
C ASP A 47 17.62 3.26 -2.28
N ARG A 48 17.62 4.21 -1.33
CA ARG A 48 17.60 3.95 0.12
C ARG A 48 16.36 3.19 0.56
N TYR A 49 15.16 3.65 0.16
CA TYR A 49 13.91 2.99 0.55
C TYR A 49 13.72 1.60 -0.09
N ILE A 50 14.19 1.42 -1.32
CA ILE A 50 14.19 0.10 -1.97
C ILE A 50 15.30 -0.80 -1.41
N GLY A 51 16.30 -0.23 -0.73
CA GLY A 51 17.44 -0.96 -0.18
C GLY A 51 18.47 -1.39 -1.23
N ARG A 52 18.50 -0.73 -2.40
CA ARG A 52 19.37 -1.12 -3.50
C ARG A 52 19.79 0.07 -4.37
N LYS A 53 21.11 0.26 -4.50
CA LYS A 53 21.69 1.29 -5.38
C LYS A 53 21.31 1.04 -6.85
N GLY A 54 20.93 2.11 -7.54
CA GLY A 54 20.53 2.10 -8.94
C GLY A 54 19.06 1.72 -9.18
N ALA A 55 18.27 1.50 -8.15
CA ALA A 55 16.86 1.16 -8.27
C ALA A 55 16.03 2.27 -8.94
N TYR A 56 16.34 3.54 -8.64
CA TYR A 56 15.70 4.68 -9.31
C TYR A 56 15.96 4.69 -10.82
N SER A 57 17.21 4.52 -11.24
CA SER A 57 17.57 4.44 -12.66
C SER A 57 16.88 3.26 -13.35
N GLU A 58 16.74 2.14 -12.65
CA GLU A 58 16.03 0.97 -13.17
C GLU A 58 14.52 1.19 -13.28
N LEU A 59 13.89 1.93 -12.36
CA LEU A 59 12.49 2.32 -12.47
C LEU A 59 12.24 3.19 -13.72
N LEU A 60 13.13 4.14 -13.99
CA LEU A 60 13.05 4.95 -15.21
C LEU A 60 13.25 4.09 -16.46
N LYS A 61 14.22 3.17 -16.45
CA LYS A 61 14.45 2.24 -17.55
C LYS A 61 13.26 1.28 -17.74
N ALA A 62 12.67 0.79 -16.65
CA ALA A 62 11.45 -0.02 -16.72
C ALA A 62 10.28 0.76 -17.33
N THR A 63 10.14 2.06 -16.99
CA THR A 63 9.16 2.96 -17.63
C THR A 63 9.31 2.97 -19.15
N GLU A 64 10.54 3.11 -19.65
CA GLU A 64 10.85 3.09 -21.07
C GLU A 64 10.53 1.75 -21.74
N ILE A 65 10.93 0.65 -21.10
CA ILE A 65 10.70 -0.71 -21.61
C ILE A 65 9.19 -1.00 -21.70
N LEU A 66 8.42 -0.62 -20.70
CA LEU A 66 6.97 -0.78 -20.70
C LEU A 66 6.32 -0.04 -21.88
N LEU A 67 6.65 1.23 -22.08
CA LEU A 67 6.12 2.04 -23.18
C LEU A 67 6.49 1.46 -24.55
N GLN A 68 7.74 1.01 -24.73
CA GLN A 68 8.18 0.37 -25.97
C GLN A 68 7.43 -0.93 -26.27
N ASN A 69 6.90 -1.61 -25.25
CA ASN A 69 6.09 -2.81 -25.39
C ASN A 69 4.58 -2.54 -25.36
N GLY A 70 4.15 -1.28 -25.41
CA GLY A 70 2.74 -0.90 -25.44
C GLY A 70 2.02 -1.12 -24.11
N ILE A 71 2.75 -1.10 -23.00
CA ILE A 71 2.23 -1.18 -21.63
C ILE A 71 2.42 0.18 -20.98
N ALA A 72 1.38 0.72 -20.35
CA ALA A 72 1.48 1.99 -19.67
C ALA A 72 2.14 1.84 -18.30
N PRO A 73 3.14 2.66 -17.96
CA PRO A 73 3.59 2.79 -16.59
C PRO A 73 2.54 3.56 -15.78
N ARG A 74 2.24 3.09 -14.58
CA ARG A 74 1.52 3.82 -13.53
C ARG A 74 2.52 4.15 -12.44
N TRP A 75 2.76 5.43 -12.20
CA TRP A 75 3.68 5.84 -11.15
C TRP A 75 2.94 6.05 -9.84
N GLN A 76 3.42 5.41 -8.80
CA GLN A 76 3.02 5.62 -7.41
C GLN A 76 4.17 6.27 -6.65
N ALA A 77 3.88 7.22 -5.78
CA ALA A 77 4.87 7.74 -4.87
C ALA A 77 4.37 7.68 -3.43
N PHE A 78 5.21 7.17 -2.52
CA PHE A 78 4.98 7.31 -1.09
C PHE A 78 5.61 8.60 -0.59
N ILE A 79 4.80 9.41 0.11
CA ILE A 79 5.23 10.69 0.67
C ILE A 79 5.30 10.63 2.20
N ASN A 80 6.34 11.22 2.76
CA ASN A 80 6.50 11.43 4.19
C ASN A 80 7.17 12.80 4.46
N ALA A 81 7.42 13.13 5.72
CA ALA A 81 8.03 14.41 6.10
C ALA A 81 9.44 14.61 5.52
N GLU A 82 10.20 13.51 5.31
CA GLU A 82 11.59 13.59 4.84
C GLU A 82 11.68 13.79 3.32
N ASN A 83 10.79 13.16 2.56
CA ASN A 83 10.91 13.09 1.09
C ASN A 83 9.94 14.00 0.33
N LYS A 84 9.06 14.75 0.99
CA LYS A 84 7.99 15.54 0.38
C LYS A 84 8.45 16.46 -0.76
N HIS A 85 9.63 17.06 -0.63
CA HIS A 85 10.18 17.96 -1.64
C HIS A 85 10.66 17.21 -2.88
N GLU A 86 11.24 16.02 -2.71
CA GLU A 86 11.68 15.19 -3.82
C GLU A 86 10.49 14.57 -4.57
N VAL A 87 9.47 14.11 -3.84
CA VAL A 87 8.22 13.60 -4.43
C VAL A 87 7.53 14.69 -5.26
N ALA A 88 7.59 15.95 -4.83
CA ALA A 88 7.05 17.10 -5.56
C ALA A 88 7.70 17.34 -6.93
N GLU A 89 8.88 16.80 -7.19
CA GLU A 89 9.56 16.90 -8.49
C GLU A 89 9.14 15.79 -9.48
N LEU A 90 8.52 14.71 -9.01
CA LEU A 90 8.12 13.60 -9.89
C LEU A 90 7.10 13.97 -10.97
N PRO A 91 6.08 14.83 -10.73
CA PRO A 91 5.19 15.31 -11.79
C PRO A 91 5.94 16.05 -12.90
N LYS A 92 6.90 16.90 -12.55
CA LYS A 92 7.73 17.63 -13.54
C LYS A 92 8.61 16.67 -14.35
N LEU A 93 9.12 15.62 -13.69
CA LEU A 93 9.88 14.57 -14.39
C LEU A 93 8.98 13.80 -15.36
N ALA A 94 7.76 13.44 -14.95
CA ALA A 94 6.80 12.78 -15.84
C ALA A 94 6.42 13.64 -17.05
N GLU A 95 6.27 14.94 -16.87
CA GLU A 95 6.05 15.92 -17.94
C GLU A 95 7.26 15.99 -18.89
N LYS A 96 8.47 16.13 -18.34
CA LYS A 96 9.72 16.15 -19.12
C LYS A 96 9.90 14.89 -19.98
N LEU A 97 9.51 13.74 -19.45
CA LEU A 97 9.51 12.44 -20.15
C LEU A 97 8.32 12.26 -21.09
N LYS A 98 7.40 13.23 -21.15
CA LYS A 98 6.18 13.22 -21.97
C LYS A 98 5.32 11.97 -21.77
N LEU A 99 5.23 11.47 -20.52
CA LEU A 99 4.59 10.18 -20.24
C LEU A 99 3.10 10.18 -20.62
N ALA A 100 2.38 11.28 -20.38
CA ALA A 100 0.97 11.39 -20.75
C ALA A 100 0.75 11.29 -22.28
N GLU A 101 1.61 11.93 -23.09
CA GLU A 101 1.55 11.87 -24.54
C GLU A 101 1.89 10.46 -25.04
N ARG A 102 2.97 9.88 -24.54
CA ARG A 102 3.46 8.56 -24.93
C ARG A 102 2.48 7.45 -24.57
N CYS A 103 1.83 7.52 -23.39
CA CYS A 103 0.78 6.58 -23.03
C CYS A 103 -0.43 6.71 -23.98
N ARG A 104 -0.83 7.92 -24.38
CA ARG A 104 -1.91 8.11 -25.37
C ARG A 104 -1.58 7.48 -26.72
N GLN A 105 -0.31 7.53 -27.16
CA GLN A 105 0.12 6.93 -28.43
C GLN A 105 -0.06 5.41 -28.46
N ILE A 106 -0.05 4.77 -27.30
CA ILE A 106 -0.29 3.30 -27.15
C ILE A 106 -1.73 2.99 -26.72
N GLY A 107 -2.65 3.97 -26.79
CA GLY A 107 -4.07 3.80 -26.44
C GLY A 107 -4.35 3.70 -24.93
N GLN A 108 -3.44 4.21 -24.09
CA GLN A 108 -3.54 4.18 -22.62
C GLN A 108 -3.47 5.61 -22.04
N SER A 109 -3.75 5.73 -20.74
CA SER A 109 -3.52 6.97 -19.98
C SER A 109 -2.38 6.80 -19.00
N PHE A 110 -1.51 7.80 -18.89
CA PHE A 110 -0.54 7.86 -17.80
C PHE A 110 -1.27 8.19 -16.49
N LYS A 111 -0.93 7.47 -15.43
CA LYS A 111 -1.44 7.74 -14.09
C LYS A 111 -0.27 7.96 -13.15
N PHE A 112 -0.35 9.03 -12.39
CA PHE A 112 0.53 9.31 -11.25
C PHE A 112 -0.33 9.56 -10.03
N PHE A 113 0.03 8.99 -8.90
CA PHE A 113 -0.64 9.26 -7.64
C PHE A 113 0.32 9.15 -6.46
N VAL A 114 -0.04 9.84 -5.40
CA VAL A 114 0.74 9.97 -4.17
C VAL A 114 -0.11 9.56 -2.98
N HIS A 115 0.48 8.93 -2.01
CA HIS A 115 -0.14 8.71 -0.70
C HIS A 115 0.93 8.47 0.39
N ALA A 116 0.54 8.60 1.65
CA ALA A 116 1.47 8.39 2.77
C ALA A 116 1.74 6.91 3.07
N GLY A 117 0.94 6.00 2.51
CA GLY A 117 1.00 4.58 2.85
C GLY A 117 0.36 4.27 4.21
N SER A 118 0.35 3.01 4.58
CA SER A 118 -0.08 2.56 5.90
C SER A 118 1.02 2.75 6.95
N CYS A 119 0.62 2.77 8.22
CA CYS A 119 1.55 2.78 9.36
C CYS A 119 1.35 1.56 10.27
N ASP A 120 0.91 0.46 9.71
CA ASP A 120 0.59 -0.78 10.41
C ASP A 120 1.65 -1.88 10.17
N GLY A 121 1.66 -2.89 10.98
CA GLY A 121 2.61 -3.98 10.91
C GLY A 121 4.05 -3.48 10.82
N GLU A 122 4.80 -3.99 9.87
CA GLU A 122 6.19 -3.59 9.62
C GLU A 122 6.37 -2.09 9.29
N ASN A 123 5.32 -1.42 8.81
CA ASN A 123 5.35 -0.01 8.41
C ASN A 123 5.14 0.96 9.56
N ARG A 124 4.83 0.52 10.80
CA ARG A 124 4.65 1.42 11.95
C ARG A 124 5.89 2.27 12.26
N LYS A 125 7.08 1.80 11.89
CA LYS A 125 8.32 2.57 11.95
C LYS A 125 8.31 3.86 11.11
N LEU A 126 7.37 3.97 10.17
CA LEU A 126 7.14 5.17 9.38
C LEU A 126 6.26 6.21 10.09
N TYR A 127 5.60 5.84 11.20
CA TYR A 127 4.74 6.76 11.94
C TYR A 127 5.43 8.05 12.39
N PRO A 128 6.69 8.04 12.93
CA PRO A 128 7.38 9.27 13.33
C PRO A 128 7.60 10.27 12.18
N ILE A 129 7.75 9.76 10.96
CA ILE A 129 8.01 10.56 9.76
C ILE A 129 6.77 10.73 8.86
N ARG A 130 5.59 10.30 9.33
CA ARG A 130 4.35 10.49 8.58
C ARG A 130 4.09 11.96 8.33
N ILE A 131 3.69 12.30 7.11
CA ILE A 131 3.45 13.68 6.71
C ILE A 131 2.27 14.28 7.50
N ILE A 132 2.37 15.56 7.86
CA ILE A 132 1.23 16.34 8.35
C ILE A 132 0.45 16.91 7.15
N LYS A 133 -0.86 17.07 7.28
CA LYS A 133 -1.73 17.47 6.16
C LYS A 133 -1.33 18.81 5.55
N SER A 134 -1.00 19.79 6.39
CA SER A 134 -0.56 21.13 5.96
C SER A 134 0.78 21.15 5.21
N ASP A 135 1.60 20.12 5.39
CA ASP A 135 2.92 19.99 4.78
C ASP A 135 2.91 19.32 3.39
N ILE A 136 1.75 18.82 2.96
CA ILE A 136 1.61 18.25 1.63
C ILE A 136 1.81 19.35 0.60
N PRO A 137 2.83 19.25 -0.29
CA PRO A 137 3.08 20.25 -1.31
C PRO A 137 1.84 20.49 -2.18
N GLN A 138 1.46 21.75 -2.38
CA GLN A 138 0.25 22.11 -3.13
C GLN A 138 0.22 21.50 -4.54
N CYS A 139 1.36 21.37 -5.20
CA CYS A 139 1.48 20.74 -6.52
C CYS A 139 1.15 19.24 -6.52
N LEU A 140 1.15 18.59 -5.36
CA LEU A 140 0.82 17.17 -5.22
C LEU A 140 -0.65 16.92 -4.87
N VAL A 141 -1.39 17.93 -4.41
CA VAL A 141 -2.81 17.79 -4.04
C VAL A 141 -3.65 17.13 -5.14
N PRO A 142 -3.53 17.51 -6.44
CA PRO A 142 -4.31 16.87 -7.52
C PRO A 142 -3.96 15.39 -7.75
N TYR A 143 -2.83 14.94 -7.25
CA TYR A 143 -2.33 13.56 -7.39
C TYR A 143 -2.45 12.76 -6.12
N TYR A 144 -2.83 13.40 -5.01
CA TYR A 144 -2.91 12.70 -3.73
C TYR A 144 -4.18 11.86 -3.68
N TRP A 145 -3.98 10.56 -3.42
CA TRP A 145 -5.09 9.61 -3.36
C TRP A 145 -6.04 9.97 -2.22
N GLN A 146 -7.32 10.20 -2.56
CA GLN A 146 -8.37 10.56 -1.60
C GLN A 146 -8.01 11.77 -0.70
N TYR A 147 -7.39 12.81 -1.26
CA TYR A 147 -6.97 13.99 -0.49
C TYR A 147 -8.08 14.60 0.35
N GLU A 148 -9.30 14.66 -0.18
CA GLU A 148 -10.45 15.25 0.52
C GLU A 148 -10.90 14.43 1.75
N GLU A 149 -10.56 13.15 1.78
CA GLU A 149 -10.85 12.25 2.91
C GLU A 149 -9.77 12.30 4.00
N LEU A 150 -8.65 12.97 3.74
CA LEU A 150 -7.58 13.10 4.72
C LEU A 150 -8.02 13.96 5.89
N ARG A 151 -7.72 13.46 7.06
CA ARG A 151 -7.90 14.12 8.36
C ARG A 151 -6.58 14.21 9.10
N THR A 152 -6.48 15.08 10.06
CA THR A 152 -5.41 15.00 11.05
C THR A 152 -5.67 13.80 11.97
N GLU A 153 -4.63 13.29 12.59
CA GLU A 153 -4.76 12.24 13.60
C GLU A 153 -5.70 12.67 14.73
N ALA A 154 -5.59 13.93 15.18
CA ALA A 154 -6.49 14.52 16.17
C ALA A 154 -7.98 14.44 15.75
N GLU A 155 -8.29 14.78 14.49
CA GLU A 155 -9.65 14.67 13.95
C GLU A 155 -10.13 13.21 13.85
N CYS A 156 -9.23 12.28 13.53
CA CYS A 156 -9.53 10.85 13.53
C CYS A 156 -9.84 10.37 14.96
N VAL A 157 -9.03 10.74 15.95
CA VAL A 157 -9.26 10.41 17.36
C VAL A 157 -10.62 10.94 17.81
N GLU A 158 -10.93 12.22 17.55
CA GLU A 158 -12.23 12.80 17.93
C GLU A 158 -13.42 12.04 17.30
N SER A 159 -13.27 11.60 16.05
CA SER A 159 -14.29 10.83 15.36
C SER A 159 -14.47 9.44 15.99
N LEU A 160 -13.36 8.73 16.24
CA LEU A 160 -13.40 7.37 16.75
C LEU A 160 -13.82 7.27 18.21
N LEU A 161 -13.56 8.27 19.05
CA LEU A 161 -14.04 8.33 20.44
C LEU A 161 -15.58 8.28 20.53
N LYS A 162 -16.29 8.59 19.44
CA LYS A 162 -17.75 8.53 19.34
C LYS A 162 -18.26 7.23 18.68
N CYS A 163 -17.35 6.34 18.27
CA CYS A 163 -17.67 5.12 17.53
C CYS A 163 -17.73 3.91 18.48
N SER A 164 -18.90 3.33 18.67
CA SER A 164 -19.10 2.13 19.49
C SER A 164 -18.93 0.82 18.71
N GLU A 165 -18.59 0.90 17.43
CA GLU A 165 -18.38 -0.27 16.58
C GLU A 165 -17.03 -0.93 16.88
N ASN A 166 -16.97 -2.23 16.64
CA ASN A 166 -15.74 -3.00 16.70
C ASN A 166 -15.04 -2.97 15.34
N PRO A 167 -13.71 -3.15 15.28
CA PRO A 167 -13.02 -3.42 14.03
C PRO A 167 -13.65 -4.60 13.29
N ASP A 168 -14.04 -4.37 12.05
CA ASP A 168 -14.61 -5.43 11.21
C ASP A 168 -13.57 -5.93 10.21
N TYR A 169 -13.14 -7.16 10.42
CA TYR A 169 -12.28 -7.92 9.51
C TYR A 169 -13.02 -9.13 8.96
N SER A 170 -14.34 -9.07 8.91
CA SER A 170 -15.14 -10.09 8.24
C SER A 170 -14.79 -10.13 6.75
N ASN A 171 -14.94 -11.31 6.18
CA ASN A 171 -14.71 -11.51 4.76
C ASN A 171 -15.80 -10.79 3.97
N GLY A 172 -15.45 -9.67 3.34
CA GLY A 172 -16.27 -9.12 2.28
C GLY A 172 -16.25 -10.04 1.03
N ASP A 173 -16.53 -9.48 -0.12
CA ASP A 173 -16.57 -10.24 -1.38
C ASP A 173 -15.21 -10.84 -1.81
N PHE A 174 -14.12 -10.51 -1.12
CA PHE A 174 -12.78 -10.94 -1.48
C PHE A 174 -11.96 -11.36 -0.27
N ILE A 175 -11.35 -12.53 -0.37
CA ILE A 175 -10.34 -13.02 0.57
C ILE A 175 -8.98 -12.86 -0.09
N VAL A 176 -8.07 -12.13 0.57
CA VAL A 176 -6.67 -12.01 0.15
C VAL A 176 -5.80 -12.82 1.11
N LEU A 177 -5.13 -13.83 0.57
CA LEU A 177 -4.19 -14.66 1.31
C LEU A 177 -2.78 -14.42 0.81
N ASN A 178 -1.87 -14.06 1.71
CA ASN A 178 -0.44 -14.07 1.44
C ASN A 178 0.15 -15.41 1.84
N ILE A 179 0.78 -16.07 0.89
CA ILE A 179 1.45 -17.36 1.07
C ILE A 179 2.94 -17.14 0.86
N THR A 180 3.75 -17.38 1.89
CA THR A 180 5.20 -17.28 1.78
C THR A 180 5.82 -18.53 1.15
N ASN A 181 7.12 -18.45 0.87
CA ASN A 181 7.92 -19.60 0.41
C ASN A 181 7.98 -20.76 1.43
N ASN A 182 7.74 -20.49 2.70
CA ASN A 182 7.64 -21.50 3.78
C ASN A 182 6.22 -22.03 3.95
N PHE A 183 5.26 -21.61 3.10
CA PHE A 183 3.85 -21.98 3.16
C PHE A 183 3.09 -21.43 4.38
N ASP A 184 3.64 -20.46 5.08
CA ASP A 184 2.90 -19.71 6.07
C ASP A 184 1.88 -18.80 5.39
N ILE A 185 0.69 -18.69 5.96
CA ILE A 185 -0.43 -17.95 5.42
C ILE A 185 -0.83 -16.82 6.36
N TRP A 186 -1.01 -15.63 5.78
CA TRP A 186 -1.59 -14.45 6.41
C TRP A 186 -2.88 -14.05 5.70
N TYR A 187 -3.85 -13.63 6.48
CA TYR A 187 -5.17 -13.24 6.00
C TYR A 187 -5.19 -11.88 5.29
N ASN A 188 -4.29 -10.99 5.59
CA ASN A 188 -4.25 -9.66 5.00
C ASN A 188 -2.86 -9.38 4.43
N TYR A 189 -2.80 -8.85 3.21
CA TYR A 189 -1.53 -8.63 2.53
C TYR A 189 -0.70 -7.48 3.11
N THR A 190 -1.29 -6.59 3.92
CA THR A 190 -0.58 -5.48 4.55
C THR A 190 0.02 -5.85 5.92
N HIS A 191 -0.43 -6.95 6.51
CA HIS A 191 -0.10 -7.32 7.89
C HIS A 191 0.53 -8.72 7.94
N MET A 192 1.79 -8.82 7.52
CA MET A 192 2.54 -10.08 7.62
C MET A 192 3.25 -10.22 8.96
N SER A 193 2.58 -9.81 10.05
CA SER A 193 3.03 -9.96 11.43
C SER A 193 2.39 -11.19 12.10
N PRO A 194 3.00 -11.76 13.15
CA PRO A 194 2.58 -13.04 13.75
C PRO A 194 1.11 -13.09 14.15
N GLU A 195 0.56 -12.00 14.66
CA GLU A 195 -0.84 -11.87 15.10
C GLU A 195 -1.87 -12.03 13.98
N TRP A 196 -1.46 -11.85 12.72
CA TRP A 196 -2.29 -12.04 11.53
C TRP A 196 -2.06 -13.40 10.85
N ARG A 197 -1.13 -14.21 11.37
CA ARG A 197 -0.86 -15.53 10.79
C ARG A 197 -2.04 -16.47 11.03
N ILE A 198 -2.55 -17.08 9.97
CA ILE A 198 -3.66 -18.03 10.04
C ILE A 198 -3.14 -19.44 10.33
N GLY A 199 -2.02 -19.81 9.72
CA GLY A 199 -1.45 -21.14 9.83
C GLY A 199 -0.38 -21.39 8.78
N ASN A 200 -0.13 -22.67 8.52
CA ASN A 200 0.81 -23.13 7.51
C ASN A 200 0.17 -24.21 6.62
N LEU A 201 0.18 -23.98 5.31
CA LEU A 201 -0.52 -24.83 4.35
C LEU A 201 -0.06 -26.29 4.35
N LYS A 202 1.23 -26.55 4.66
CA LYS A 202 1.77 -27.91 4.74
C LYS A 202 1.43 -28.63 6.04
N ILE A 203 1.22 -27.87 7.12
CA ILE A 203 0.97 -28.39 8.46
C ILE A 203 -0.54 -28.52 8.71
N ASP A 204 -1.27 -27.44 8.46
CA ASP A 204 -2.70 -27.36 8.76
C ASP A 204 -3.59 -27.84 7.60
N GLY A 205 -3.11 -27.75 6.35
CA GLY A 205 -3.90 -28.03 5.14
C GLY A 205 -4.88 -26.91 4.77
N ILE A 206 -5.32 -26.93 3.52
CA ILE A 206 -6.19 -25.86 3.01
C ILE A 206 -7.57 -25.85 3.65
N GLU A 207 -8.12 -27.01 3.97
CA GLU A 207 -9.45 -27.12 4.57
C GLU A 207 -9.51 -26.48 5.96
N GLU A 208 -8.50 -26.70 6.79
CA GLU A 208 -8.39 -26.10 8.11
C GLU A 208 -8.14 -24.58 8.02
N ILE A 209 -7.31 -24.13 7.09
CA ILE A 209 -7.10 -22.71 6.82
C ILE A 209 -8.41 -22.03 6.45
N MET A 210 -9.17 -22.60 5.50
CA MET A 210 -10.47 -22.05 5.07
C MET A 210 -11.50 -22.09 6.18
N ARG A 211 -11.50 -23.15 7.03
CA ARG A 211 -12.38 -23.21 8.20
C ARG A 211 -12.10 -22.03 9.15
N ARG A 212 -10.82 -21.81 9.51
CA ARG A 212 -10.42 -20.67 10.38
C ARG A 212 -10.86 -19.33 9.84
N ILE A 213 -10.76 -19.13 8.53
CA ILE A 213 -11.20 -17.91 7.87
C ILE A 213 -12.73 -17.75 7.94
N ASN A 214 -13.45 -18.81 7.56
CA ASN A 214 -14.92 -18.78 7.50
C ASN A 214 -15.57 -18.67 8.88
N GLU A 215 -14.97 -19.26 9.89
CA GLU A 215 -15.43 -19.20 11.29
C GLU A 215 -14.92 -17.92 12.01
N GLU A 216 -14.15 -17.07 11.29
CA GLU A 216 -13.54 -15.88 11.87
C GLU A 216 -12.72 -16.18 13.14
N ASP A 217 -12.02 -17.31 13.14
CA ASP A 217 -11.30 -17.83 14.30
C ASP A 217 -9.79 -17.53 14.26
N THR A 218 -9.37 -16.47 13.60
CA THR A 218 -8.00 -15.98 13.68
C THR A 218 -7.78 -15.17 14.97
N PHE A 219 -6.53 -15.06 15.43
CA PHE A 219 -6.22 -14.24 16.60
C PHE A 219 -6.73 -12.80 16.44
N ALA A 220 -6.44 -12.17 15.29
CA ALA A 220 -6.85 -10.81 15.02
C ALA A 220 -8.39 -10.65 15.02
N GLN A 221 -9.14 -11.56 14.40
CA GLN A 221 -10.61 -11.53 14.41
C GLN A 221 -11.20 -11.72 15.82
N ARG A 222 -10.61 -12.60 16.64
CA ARG A 222 -11.04 -12.77 18.04
C ARG A 222 -10.79 -11.51 18.87
N GLU A 223 -9.66 -10.84 18.68
CA GLU A 223 -9.36 -9.59 19.40
C GLU A 223 -10.22 -8.42 18.88
N ALA A 224 -10.50 -8.35 17.58
CA ALA A 224 -11.39 -7.34 17.01
C ALA A 224 -12.76 -7.31 17.70
N ARG A 225 -13.35 -8.48 17.99
CA ARG A 225 -14.65 -8.59 18.65
C ARG A 225 -14.66 -8.15 20.13
N LYS A 226 -13.50 -7.89 20.72
CA LYS A 226 -13.38 -7.57 22.17
C LYS A 226 -13.10 -6.09 22.43
N ILE A 227 -12.91 -5.30 21.41
CA ILE A 227 -12.50 -3.90 21.54
C ILE A 227 -13.25 -3.04 20.54
N THR A 228 -13.70 -1.85 20.95
CA THR A 228 -14.33 -0.87 20.09
C THR A 228 -13.30 0.12 19.54
N PHE A 229 -13.67 0.83 18.46
CA PHE A 229 -12.84 1.91 17.94
C PHE A 229 -12.67 3.04 18.96
N ALA A 230 -13.68 3.31 19.79
CA ALA A 230 -13.56 4.29 20.87
C ALA A 230 -12.47 3.89 21.89
N GLU A 231 -12.47 2.64 22.33
CA GLU A 231 -11.43 2.14 23.25
C GLU A 231 -10.02 2.13 22.62
N LEU A 232 -9.93 1.85 21.32
CA LEU A 232 -8.67 1.93 20.59
C LEU A 232 -8.14 3.37 20.53
N ALA A 233 -9.01 4.33 20.23
CA ALA A 233 -8.65 5.75 20.18
C ALA A 233 -8.27 6.28 21.55
N GLU A 234 -8.98 5.89 22.62
CA GLU A 234 -8.66 6.29 23.99
C GLU A 234 -7.28 5.77 24.46
N ARG A 235 -6.95 4.51 24.11
CA ARG A 235 -5.71 3.85 24.57
C ARG A 235 -4.49 4.24 23.77
N TYR A 236 -4.64 4.46 22.47
CA TYR A 236 -3.52 4.53 21.54
C TYR A 236 -3.47 5.80 20.69
N GLY A 237 -4.53 6.59 20.69
CA GLY A 237 -4.66 7.80 19.88
C GLY A 237 -3.81 8.95 20.38
N ASP A 238 -3.37 9.80 19.46
CA ASP A 238 -2.68 11.06 19.76
C ASP A 238 -3.55 12.25 19.33
N ALA A 239 -4.34 12.77 20.29
CA ALA A 239 -5.26 13.89 20.07
C ALA A 239 -4.58 15.23 19.80
N ALA A 240 -3.24 15.30 19.88
CA ALA A 240 -2.47 16.51 19.58
C ALA A 240 -1.73 16.42 18.24
N SER A 241 -1.81 15.28 17.56
CA SER A 241 -1.06 15.03 16.34
C SER A 241 -1.75 15.57 15.09
N GLU A 242 -0.99 16.24 14.24
CA GLU A 242 -1.44 16.74 12.93
C GLU A 242 -1.09 15.80 11.76
N ARG A 243 -0.61 14.58 12.04
CA ARG A 243 -0.30 13.60 11.00
C ARG A 243 -1.51 13.28 10.16
N ALA A 244 -1.31 13.18 8.84
CA ALA A 244 -2.39 12.96 7.90
C ALA A 244 -2.75 11.47 7.78
N PHE A 245 -4.03 11.14 7.97
CA PHE A 245 -4.57 9.79 7.80
C PHE A 245 -5.89 9.84 7.04
N SER A 246 -6.21 8.77 6.29
CA SER A 246 -7.60 8.41 6.09
C SER A 246 -8.12 7.75 7.36
N ILE A 247 -9.44 7.76 7.58
CA ILE A 247 -10.00 7.14 8.79
C ILE A 247 -9.67 5.65 8.83
N GLY A 248 -9.79 4.93 7.70
CA GLY A 248 -9.50 3.50 7.65
C GLY A 248 -8.02 3.15 7.88
N ASP A 249 -7.07 3.98 7.37
CA ASP A 249 -5.66 3.80 7.70
C ASP A 249 -5.39 3.98 9.20
N TYR A 250 -6.10 4.91 9.83
CA TYR A 250 -5.94 5.17 11.26
C TYR A 250 -6.55 4.08 12.12
N GLU A 251 -7.73 3.60 11.78
CA GLU A 251 -8.38 2.43 12.39
C GLU A 251 -7.45 1.22 12.34
N SER A 252 -6.88 0.95 11.18
CA SER A 252 -5.93 -0.13 10.98
C SER A 252 -4.67 0.04 11.84
N TYR A 253 -4.10 1.26 11.88
CA TYR A 253 -2.95 1.58 12.72
C TYR A 253 -3.22 1.31 14.20
N LEU A 254 -4.34 1.81 14.74
CA LEU A 254 -4.69 1.65 16.15
C LEU A 254 -4.92 0.17 16.52
N PHE A 255 -5.63 -0.55 15.66
CA PHE A 255 -5.91 -1.96 15.91
C PHE A 255 -4.64 -2.81 15.85
N ASN A 256 -3.75 -2.59 14.88
CA ASN A 256 -2.48 -3.32 14.85
C ASN A 256 -1.59 -3.02 16.05
N LYS A 257 -1.58 -1.76 16.52
CA LYS A 257 -0.88 -1.40 17.75
C LYS A 257 -1.44 -2.13 18.98
N HIS A 258 -2.76 -2.34 19.03
CA HIS A 258 -3.41 -3.16 20.06
C HIS A 258 -2.99 -4.64 19.97
N LEU A 259 -3.05 -5.23 18.77
CA LEU A 259 -2.69 -6.62 18.55
C LEU A 259 -1.27 -6.94 18.98
N GLU A 260 -0.32 -6.07 18.63
CA GLU A 260 1.09 -6.23 18.99
C GLU A 260 1.30 -6.31 20.50
N GLN A 261 0.62 -5.44 21.26
CA GLN A 261 0.69 -5.48 22.72
C GLN A 261 0.10 -6.77 23.27
N LYS A 262 -1.06 -7.16 22.76
CA LYS A 262 -1.77 -8.38 23.19
C LYS A 262 -1.08 -9.69 22.80
N TYR A 263 -0.33 -9.68 21.71
CA TYR A 263 0.42 -10.86 21.26
C TYR A 263 1.75 -11.03 22.01
N SER A 264 2.29 -9.93 22.57
CA SER A 264 3.54 -9.92 23.33
C SER A 264 3.35 -10.24 24.80
N ASP A 265 2.11 -10.13 25.32
CA ASP A 265 1.71 -10.52 26.68
C ASP A 265 1.39 -12.03 26.76
#